data_23037e0393ea4f06f965bd8650e4dc8a
#
_entry.id   23037e0393ea4f06f965bd8650e4dc8a
#
_cell.length_a   1.000
_cell.length_b   1.000
_cell.length_c   1.000
_cell.angle_alpha   90.00
_cell.angle_beta   90.00
_cell.angle_gamma   90.00
#
_symmetry.space_group_name_H-M   'P 1'
#
loop_
_entity.id
_entity.type
_entity.pdbx_description
1 polymer ?
#
loop_
_entity_poly.entity_id
_entity_poly.type
_entity_poly.pdbx_seq_one_letter_code
_entity_poly.pdbx_strand_id
1 'polypeptide(L)'
;MRCVPTFRGVIDRRILVNFAVDPDVLEPVLPDRFRPRTVDGPDGERAIGGICCIRLTAMRPRGLPATVGLTSENAAHRIGVEWDDDGETRSGVYVPRRDTSSRLNSVFGSRSFGRHYHADFTVTEGEGRYRLRMTNDDHDVTVQVDATETDGLPDGSVFPDVSTASAYHECTTSETDRRGTSCCGSAP
;
A
#
# COMPACT_ATOMS: atom_id res chain seq x y z
N MET A 1 8.77 -17.25 22.21
CA MET A 1 8.45 -15.95 21.61
C MET A 1 9.57 -15.58 20.63
N ARG A 2 9.33 -15.54 19.32
CA ARG A 2 10.32 -15.03 18.37
C ARG A 2 10.20 -13.50 18.37
N CYS A 3 11.24 -12.83 18.86
CA CYS A 3 11.31 -11.39 18.84
C CYS A 3 11.42 -10.92 17.38
N VAL A 4 10.38 -10.28 16.86
CA VAL A 4 10.44 -9.67 15.53
C VAL A 4 11.35 -8.44 15.64
N PRO A 5 12.42 -8.35 14.85
CA PRO A 5 13.31 -7.20 14.90
C PRO A 5 12.54 -5.92 14.52
N THR A 6 12.67 -4.88 15.32
CA THR A 6 12.10 -3.58 15.02
C THR A 6 12.99 -2.84 14.03
N PHE A 7 12.41 -2.35 12.94
CA PHE A 7 13.09 -1.52 11.95
C PHE A 7 12.70 -0.05 12.10
N ARG A 8 13.57 0.84 11.65
CA ARG A 8 13.33 2.27 11.49
C ARG A 8 13.67 2.68 10.07
N GLY A 9 12.91 3.61 9.52
CA GLY A 9 13.12 4.19 8.20
C GLY A 9 12.29 5.45 8.04
N VAL A 10 12.42 6.07 6.89
CA VAL A 10 11.67 7.25 6.49
C VAL A 10 10.90 6.90 5.21
N ILE A 11 9.64 7.29 5.14
CA ILE A 11 8.87 7.32 3.90
C ILE A 11 9.21 8.66 3.25
N ASP A 12 10.06 8.61 2.23
CA ASP A 12 10.54 9.78 1.50
C ASP A 12 9.51 10.28 0.47
N ARG A 13 8.86 9.32 -0.20
CA ARG A 13 7.78 9.59 -1.17
C ARG A 13 6.71 8.51 -1.05
N ARG A 14 5.44 8.91 -1.22
CA ARG A 14 4.30 8.01 -1.27
C ARG A 14 3.31 8.48 -2.34
N ILE A 15 3.09 7.65 -3.35
CA ILE A 15 2.08 7.87 -4.39
C ILE A 15 1.02 6.79 -4.23
N LEU A 16 -0.22 7.19 -4.08
CA LEU A 16 -1.39 6.31 -4.05
C LEU A 16 -2.12 6.42 -5.39
N VAL A 17 -2.18 5.32 -6.12
CA VAL A 17 -3.01 5.20 -7.32
C VAL A 17 -4.21 4.37 -6.95
N ASN A 18 -5.36 4.99 -6.85
CA ASN A 18 -6.61 4.36 -6.43
C ASN A 18 -7.58 4.24 -7.61
N PHE A 19 -8.30 3.14 -7.64
CA PHE A 19 -9.34 2.86 -8.61
C PHE A 19 -10.64 2.59 -7.86
N ALA A 20 -11.73 3.21 -8.33
CA ALA A 20 -13.08 2.84 -7.94
C ALA A 20 -13.49 1.61 -8.76
N VAL A 21 -13.75 0.51 -8.10
CA VAL A 21 -14.02 -0.81 -8.70
C VAL A 21 -15.36 -1.32 -8.20
N ASP A 22 -16.05 -2.10 -9.03
CA ASP A 22 -17.23 -2.81 -8.60
C ASP A 22 -16.86 -3.80 -7.47
N PRO A 23 -17.57 -3.79 -6.32
CA PRO A 23 -17.26 -4.68 -5.21
C PRO A 23 -17.23 -6.14 -5.59
N ASP A 24 -18.12 -6.60 -6.48
CA ASP A 24 -18.23 -7.99 -6.93
C ASP A 24 -16.97 -8.48 -7.66
N VAL A 25 -16.19 -7.55 -8.24
CA VAL A 25 -14.90 -7.87 -8.88
C VAL A 25 -13.80 -8.16 -7.85
N LEU A 26 -13.86 -7.51 -6.71
CA LEU A 26 -12.84 -7.64 -5.66
C LEU A 26 -13.15 -8.76 -4.66
N GLU A 27 -14.42 -9.06 -4.43
CA GLU A 27 -14.83 -10.07 -3.46
C GLU A 27 -14.16 -11.44 -3.68
N PRO A 28 -14.08 -12.01 -4.90
CA PRO A 28 -13.45 -13.31 -5.13
C PRO A 28 -11.95 -13.38 -4.87
N VAL A 29 -11.27 -12.23 -4.80
CA VAL A 29 -9.81 -12.17 -4.55
C VAL A 29 -9.46 -11.94 -3.08
N LEU A 30 -10.47 -11.74 -2.24
CA LEU A 30 -10.32 -11.56 -0.81
C LEU A 30 -10.40 -12.91 -0.07
N PRO A 31 -9.67 -13.07 1.05
CA PRO A 31 -9.93 -14.16 1.99
C PRO A 31 -11.35 -14.07 2.58
N ASP A 32 -11.98 -15.23 2.83
CA ASP A 32 -13.38 -15.38 3.26
C ASP A 32 -13.84 -14.48 4.42
N ARG A 33 -12.93 -14.06 5.29
CA ARG A 33 -13.25 -13.19 6.43
C ARG A 33 -13.39 -11.72 6.07
N PHE A 34 -12.94 -11.31 4.89
CA PHE A 34 -12.97 -9.92 4.45
C PHE A 34 -14.04 -9.72 3.39
N ARG A 35 -14.67 -8.55 3.45
CA ARG A 35 -15.50 -8.01 2.37
C ARG A 35 -14.90 -6.70 1.88
N PRO A 36 -15.12 -6.29 0.61
CA PRO A 36 -14.70 -4.98 0.13
C PRO A 36 -15.33 -3.88 0.98
N ARG A 37 -14.52 -2.90 1.40
CA ARG A 37 -15.03 -1.67 1.98
C ARG A 37 -15.52 -0.77 0.88
N THR A 38 -16.80 -0.40 0.92
CA THR A 38 -17.44 0.43 -0.11
C THR A 38 -17.50 1.90 0.27
N VAL A 39 -17.65 2.74 -0.75
CA VAL A 39 -17.98 4.16 -0.67
C VAL A 39 -19.10 4.46 -1.67
N ASP A 40 -19.95 5.40 -1.35
CA ASP A 40 -20.99 5.86 -2.27
C ASP A 40 -20.37 6.63 -3.43
N GLY A 41 -20.55 6.14 -4.64
CA GLY A 41 -20.15 6.80 -5.88
C GLY A 41 -21.35 7.30 -6.68
N PRO A 42 -21.12 8.09 -7.74
CA PRO A 42 -22.20 8.62 -8.60
C PRO A 42 -23.10 7.53 -9.21
N ASP A 43 -22.51 6.37 -9.50
CA ASP A 43 -23.19 5.25 -10.16
C ASP A 43 -23.44 4.06 -9.22
N GLY A 44 -23.51 4.30 -7.91
CA GLY A 44 -23.68 3.28 -6.88
C GLY A 44 -22.43 3.02 -6.04
N GLU A 45 -22.51 2.02 -5.17
CA GLU A 45 -21.39 1.67 -4.28
C GLU A 45 -20.15 1.24 -5.07
N ARG A 46 -18.99 1.71 -4.65
CA ARG A 46 -17.68 1.35 -5.23
C ARG A 46 -16.72 0.91 -4.14
N ALA A 47 -15.96 -0.13 -4.42
CA ALA A 47 -14.82 -0.51 -3.60
C ALA A 47 -13.55 0.16 -4.12
N ILE A 48 -12.58 0.35 -3.24
CA ILE A 48 -11.30 0.98 -3.59
C ILE A 48 -10.20 -0.06 -3.60
N GLY A 49 -9.67 -0.29 -4.78
CA GLY A 49 -8.44 -1.05 -5.00
C GLY A 49 -7.34 -0.14 -5.56
N GLY A 50 -6.08 -0.53 -5.45
CA GLY A 50 -5.02 0.30 -6.01
C GLY A 50 -3.61 -0.14 -5.65
N ILE A 51 -2.67 0.75 -5.93
CA ILE A 51 -1.25 0.54 -5.70
C ILE A 51 -0.67 1.72 -4.93
N CYS A 52 0.12 1.41 -3.90
CA CYS A 52 0.89 2.37 -3.14
C CYS A 52 2.37 2.25 -3.51
N CYS A 53 2.90 3.22 -4.24
CA CYS A 53 4.30 3.29 -4.62
C CYS A 53 5.05 4.14 -3.58
N ILE A 54 6.00 3.52 -2.88
CA ILE A 54 6.67 4.10 -1.71
C ILE A 54 8.18 4.06 -1.90
N ARG A 55 8.85 5.20 -1.73
CA ARG A 55 10.29 5.23 -1.48
C ARG A 55 10.54 5.18 0.02
N LEU A 56 11.25 4.15 0.46
CA LEU A 56 11.76 4.03 1.81
C LEU A 56 13.24 4.38 1.83
N THR A 57 13.65 5.24 2.77
CA THR A 57 15.04 5.62 2.97
C THR A 57 15.48 5.33 4.39
N ALA A 58 16.80 5.19 4.58
CA ALA A 58 17.41 4.93 5.87
C ALA A 58 16.80 3.73 6.64
N MET A 59 16.31 2.72 5.91
CA MET A 59 15.76 1.49 6.49
C MET A 59 16.84 0.67 7.17
N ARG A 60 16.72 0.46 8.48
CA ARG A 60 17.72 -0.22 9.30
C ARG A 60 17.11 -0.85 10.55
N PRO A 61 17.75 -1.86 11.15
CA PRO A 61 17.39 -2.32 12.49
C PRO A 61 17.48 -1.18 13.51
N ARG A 62 16.56 -1.18 14.47
CA ARG A 62 16.57 -0.21 15.57
C ARG A 62 17.91 -0.29 16.34
N GLY A 63 18.54 0.86 16.59
CA GLY A 63 19.82 0.96 17.29
C GLY A 63 21.03 1.18 16.38
N LEU A 64 20.87 1.00 15.06
CA LEU A 64 21.94 1.35 14.12
C LEU A 64 21.81 2.82 13.65
N PRO A 65 22.93 3.49 13.29
CA PRO A 65 22.94 4.85 12.78
C PRO A 65 22.30 4.92 11.39
N ALA A 66 21.73 6.09 11.01
CA ALA A 66 21.05 6.27 9.74
C ALA A 66 21.94 6.05 8.52
N THR A 67 23.24 6.25 8.67
CA THR A 67 24.25 6.10 7.60
C THR A 67 24.38 4.68 7.05
N VAL A 68 23.97 3.66 7.81
CA VAL A 68 23.96 2.25 7.34
C VAL A 68 22.58 1.83 6.80
N GLY A 69 21.63 2.76 6.75
CA GLY A 69 20.26 2.47 6.27
C GLY A 69 20.21 2.30 4.76
N LEU A 70 19.33 1.41 4.32
CA LEU A 70 19.11 1.12 2.90
C LEU A 70 17.96 1.96 2.35
N THR A 71 18.05 2.27 1.07
CA THR A 71 16.96 2.88 0.30
C THR A 71 16.35 1.82 -0.61
N SER A 72 15.03 1.82 -0.74
CA SER A 72 14.31 0.94 -1.67
C SER A 72 13.06 1.61 -2.22
N GLU A 73 12.76 1.31 -3.48
CA GLU A 73 11.45 1.54 -4.07
C GLU A 73 10.57 0.33 -3.79
N ASN A 74 9.31 0.58 -3.51
CA ASN A 74 8.37 -0.47 -3.14
C ASN A 74 6.99 -0.16 -3.75
N ALA A 75 6.24 -1.22 -4.06
CA ALA A 75 4.86 -1.12 -4.48
C ALA A 75 4.02 -2.12 -3.67
N ALA A 76 2.92 -1.67 -3.09
CA ALA A 76 1.96 -2.50 -2.38
C ALA A 76 0.61 -2.45 -3.10
N HIS A 77 0.17 -3.60 -3.62
CA HIS A 77 -1.18 -3.74 -4.16
C HIS A 77 -2.15 -3.80 -2.99
N ARG A 78 -3.24 -3.03 -3.05
CA ARG A 78 -4.07 -2.74 -1.87
C ARG A 78 -5.55 -2.82 -2.22
N ILE A 79 -6.32 -3.38 -1.31
CA ILE A 79 -7.78 -3.40 -1.37
C ILE A 79 -8.29 -2.92 -0.02
N GLY A 80 -9.18 -1.93 -0.01
CA GLY A 80 -9.89 -1.52 1.18
C GLY A 80 -10.86 -2.61 1.61
N VAL A 81 -10.80 -3.03 2.87
CA VAL A 81 -11.61 -4.15 3.38
C VAL A 81 -12.25 -3.83 4.71
N GLU A 82 -13.32 -4.56 4.99
CA GLU A 82 -13.98 -4.64 6.29
C GLU A 82 -14.09 -6.07 6.75
N TRP A 83 -14.19 -6.26 8.06
CA TRP A 83 -14.48 -7.56 8.70
C TRP A 83 -15.15 -7.34 10.04
N ASP A 84 -15.85 -8.35 10.51
CA ASP A 84 -16.46 -8.31 11.84
C ASP A 84 -15.53 -8.99 12.85
N ASP A 85 -15.33 -8.34 13.99
CA ASP A 85 -14.46 -8.77 15.09
C ASP A 85 -15.13 -8.42 16.42
N ASP A 86 -15.47 -9.44 17.21
CA ASP A 86 -16.14 -9.31 18.51
C ASP A 86 -17.42 -8.44 18.50
N GLY A 87 -18.19 -8.48 17.40
CA GLY A 87 -19.44 -7.74 17.22
C GLY A 87 -19.26 -6.30 16.74
N GLU A 88 -18.05 -5.89 16.45
CA GLU A 88 -17.73 -4.60 15.83
C GLU A 88 -17.27 -4.78 14.39
N THR A 89 -17.75 -3.93 13.48
CA THR A 89 -17.19 -3.86 12.13
C THR A 89 -15.90 -3.06 12.15
N ARG A 90 -14.83 -3.72 11.74
CA ARG A 90 -13.50 -3.10 11.59
C ARG A 90 -13.18 -2.88 10.13
N SER A 91 -12.38 -1.88 9.85
CA SER A 91 -11.90 -1.58 8.50
C SER A 91 -10.39 -1.54 8.42
N GLY A 92 -9.86 -1.82 7.24
CA GLY A 92 -8.42 -1.83 7.01
C GLY A 92 -8.06 -2.01 5.55
N VAL A 93 -6.83 -2.41 5.31
CA VAL A 93 -6.28 -2.61 3.97
C VAL A 93 -5.71 -4.02 3.86
N TYR A 94 -6.26 -4.80 2.94
CA TYR A 94 -5.65 -6.07 2.54
C TYR A 94 -4.58 -5.83 1.47
N VAL A 95 -3.41 -6.44 1.66
CA VAL A 95 -2.28 -6.29 0.74
C VAL A 95 -1.89 -7.67 0.20
N PRO A 96 -2.47 -8.11 -0.94
CA PRO A 96 -2.19 -9.41 -1.52
C PRO A 96 -0.76 -9.54 -2.04
N ARG A 97 -0.15 -8.43 -2.46
CA ARG A 97 1.15 -8.42 -3.11
C ARG A 97 1.97 -7.20 -2.73
N ARG A 98 3.26 -7.41 -2.56
CA ARG A 98 4.28 -6.36 -2.41
C ARG A 98 5.44 -6.62 -3.36
N ASP A 99 5.89 -5.58 -4.04
CA ASP A 99 7.06 -5.59 -4.90
C ASP A 99 8.11 -4.62 -4.33
N THR A 100 9.39 -4.96 -4.43
CA THR A 100 10.49 -4.17 -3.85
C THR A 100 11.73 -4.24 -4.73
N SER A 101 12.45 -3.12 -4.84
CA SER A 101 13.76 -3.08 -5.51
C SER A 101 14.88 -3.70 -4.67
N SER A 102 14.62 -4.01 -3.40
CA SER A 102 15.60 -4.56 -2.48
C SER A 102 15.53 -6.09 -2.44
N ARG A 103 16.55 -6.76 -2.96
CA ARG A 103 16.68 -8.23 -2.88
C ARG A 103 16.74 -8.74 -1.43
N LEU A 104 17.27 -7.94 -0.50
CA LEU A 104 17.24 -8.26 0.92
C LEU A 104 15.82 -8.25 1.47
N ASN A 105 15.02 -7.24 1.10
CA ASN A 105 13.63 -7.16 1.52
C ASN A 105 12.76 -8.28 0.92
N SER A 106 13.04 -8.72 -0.32
CA SER A 106 12.29 -9.82 -0.92
C SER A 106 12.53 -11.14 -0.19
N VAL A 107 13.74 -11.39 0.30
CA VAL A 107 14.08 -12.62 1.02
C VAL A 107 13.65 -12.59 2.49
N PHE A 108 13.94 -11.49 3.21
CA PHE A 108 13.65 -11.37 4.65
C PHE A 108 12.23 -10.86 4.94
N GLY A 109 11.68 -9.99 4.10
CA GLY A 109 10.34 -9.43 4.24
C GLY A 109 9.24 -10.47 4.11
N SER A 110 9.42 -11.47 3.24
CA SER A 110 8.45 -12.56 3.02
C SER A 110 8.14 -13.39 4.26
N ARG A 111 9.04 -13.40 5.26
CA ARG A 111 8.83 -14.13 6.52
C ARG A 111 8.03 -13.36 7.56
N SER A 112 7.99 -12.04 7.46
CA SER A 112 7.42 -11.18 8.51
C SER A 112 6.21 -10.36 8.05
N PHE A 113 6.12 -10.02 6.76
CA PHE A 113 5.15 -9.04 6.24
C PHE A 113 4.40 -9.52 4.97
N GLY A 114 4.28 -10.83 4.74
CA GLY A 114 3.62 -11.41 3.57
C GLY A 114 4.56 -11.55 2.36
N ARG A 115 4.00 -11.95 1.21
CA ARG A 115 4.80 -12.21 0.00
C ARG A 115 5.41 -10.92 -0.55
N HIS A 116 6.75 -10.89 -0.64
CA HIS A 116 7.51 -9.83 -1.29
C HIS A 116 8.17 -10.39 -2.54
N TYR A 117 7.96 -9.74 -3.66
CA TYR A 117 8.58 -10.06 -4.93
C TYR A 117 9.67 -9.02 -5.23
N HIS A 118 10.74 -9.46 -5.86
CA HIS A 118 11.72 -8.53 -6.38
C HIS A 118 11.18 -7.90 -7.68
N ALA A 119 11.46 -6.62 -7.89
CA ALA A 119 11.07 -5.89 -9.09
C ALA A 119 12.08 -4.79 -9.40
N ASP A 120 12.24 -4.50 -10.68
CA ASP A 120 13.00 -3.37 -11.18
C ASP A 120 12.12 -2.11 -11.17
N PHE A 121 12.69 -1.03 -10.66
CA PHE A 121 12.03 0.28 -10.61
C PHE A 121 12.86 1.30 -11.38
N THR A 122 12.19 2.07 -12.23
CA THR A 122 12.72 3.30 -12.83
C THR A 122 11.84 4.45 -12.39
N VAL A 123 12.45 5.45 -11.75
CA VAL A 123 11.72 6.61 -11.23
C VAL A 123 12.39 7.89 -11.71
N THR A 124 11.58 8.81 -12.21
CA THR A 124 11.97 10.19 -12.54
C THR A 124 10.97 11.13 -11.89
N GLU A 125 11.47 12.10 -11.14
CA GLU A 125 10.64 13.08 -10.44
C GLU A 125 11.27 14.47 -10.51
N GLY A 126 10.46 15.49 -10.61
CA GLY A 126 10.88 16.89 -10.66
C GLY A 126 9.75 17.79 -11.14
N GLU A 127 9.75 19.05 -10.69
CA GLU A 127 8.80 20.09 -11.09
C GLU A 127 7.32 19.68 -10.95
N GLY A 128 6.98 18.95 -9.86
CA GLY A 128 5.62 18.47 -9.61
C GLY A 128 5.18 17.32 -10.50
N ARG A 129 6.10 16.69 -11.25
CA ARG A 129 5.81 15.54 -12.10
C ARG A 129 6.54 14.30 -11.62
N TYR A 130 5.82 13.16 -11.65
CA TYR A 130 6.28 11.86 -11.16
C TYR A 130 6.06 10.81 -12.24
N ARG A 131 7.14 10.18 -12.69
CA ARG A 131 7.09 9.01 -13.55
C ARG A 131 7.72 7.84 -12.86
N LEU A 132 6.97 6.77 -12.75
CA LEU A 132 7.42 5.53 -12.14
C LEU A 132 7.09 4.37 -13.07
N ARG A 133 8.04 3.49 -13.29
CA ARG A 133 7.84 2.19 -13.91
C ARG A 133 8.39 1.11 -12.99
N MET A 134 7.59 0.09 -12.75
CA MET A 134 7.96 -1.13 -12.05
C MET A 134 7.70 -2.32 -12.96
N THR A 135 8.61 -3.28 -12.98
CA THR A 135 8.42 -4.58 -13.62
C THR A 135 9.02 -5.63 -12.70
N ASN A 136 8.25 -6.67 -12.35
CA ASN A 136 8.77 -7.75 -11.54
C ASN A 136 9.67 -8.68 -12.36
N ASP A 137 10.47 -9.53 -11.68
CA ASP A 137 11.45 -10.42 -12.33
C ASP A 137 10.80 -11.38 -13.33
N ASP A 138 9.59 -11.86 -13.06
CA ASP A 138 8.85 -12.79 -13.93
C ASP A 138 8.15 -12.07 -15.10
N HIS A 139 8.19 -10.74 -15.16
CA HIS A 139 7.51 -9.88 -16.16
C HIS A 139 5.98 -10.06 -16.25
N ASP A 140 5.36 -10.69 -15.28
CA ASP A 140 3.92 -10.91 -15.21
C ASP A 140 3.16 -9.68 -14.68
N VAL A 141 3.84 -8.78 -13.97
CA VAL A 141 3.30 -7.52 -13.47
C VAL A 141 4.16 -6.35 -13.91
N THR A 142 3.55 -5.40 -14.61
CA THR A 142 4.12 -4.10 -14.93
C THR A 142 3.19 -2.99 -14.47
N VAL A 143 3.74 -2.03 -13.74
CA VAL A 143 3.05 -0.82 -13.31
C VAL A 143 3.75 0.38 -13.91
N GLN A 144 2.98 1.27 -14.52
CA GLN A 144 3.49 2.54 -15.01
C GLN A 144 2.60 3.67 -14.50
N VAL A 145 3.21 4.65 -13.88
CA VAL A 145 2.55 5.87 -13.38
C VAL A 145 3.20 7.07 -14.05
N ASP A 146 2.42 7.96 -14.62
CA ASP A 146 2.81 9.31 -15.03
C ASP A 146 1.79 10.27 -14.41
N ALA A 147 2.22 11.01 -13.40
CA ALA A 147 1.36 11.87 -12.59
C ALA A 147 1.95 13.27 -12.49
N THR A 148 1.06 14.24 -12.39
CA THR A 148 1.40 15.67 -12.16
C THR A 148 0.63 16.15 -10.93
N GLU A 149 1.26 16.96 -10.10
CA GLU A 149 0.61 17.60 -8.95
C GLU A 149 -0.53 18.50 -9.41
N THR A 150 -1.65 18.43 -8.66
CA THR A 150 -2.83 19.27 -8.85
C THR A 150 -3.37 19.71 -7.48
N ASP A 151 -4.17 20.76 -7.46
CA ASP A 151 -4.73 21.31 -6.21
C ASP A 151 -5.94 20.52 -5.68
N GLY A 152 -6.42 19.51 -6.40
CA GLY A 152 -7.62 18.77 -6.03
C GLY A 152 -7.70 17.38 -6.61
N LEU A 153 -8.81 16.72 -6.35
CA LEU A 153 -9.13 15.41 -6.94
C LEU A 153 -9.60 15.57 -8.39
N PRO A 154 -9.42 14.55 -9.24
CA PRO A 154 -9.94 14.58 -10.60
C PRO A 154 -11.47 14.62 -10.62
N ASP A 155 -12.03 15.15 -11.71
CA ASP A 155 -13.46 15.11 -11.95
C ASP A 155 -13.96 13.65 -11.96
N GLY A 156 -15.10 13.40 -11.30
CA GLY A 156 -15.65 12.05 -11.17
C GLY A 156 -15.02 11.20 -10.06
N SER A 157 -14.18 11.77 -9.20
CA SER A 157 -13.72 11.09 -7.99
C SER A 157 -14.90 10.66 -7.12
N VAL A 158 -14.85 9.44 -6.57
CA VAL A 158 -15.83 8.97 -5.58
C VAL A 158 -15.65 9.63 -4.21
N PHE A 159 -14.55 10.33 -4.00
CA PHE A 159 -14.31 11.10 -2.79
C PHE A 159 -14.63 12.58 -3.02
N PRO A 160 -15.29 13.24 -2.06
CA PRO A 160 -15.64 14.66 -2.19
C PRO A 160 -14.42 15.59 -2.14
N ASP A 161 -13.38 15.20 -1.45
CA ASP A 161 -12.17 15.99 -1.22
C ASP A 161 -10.93 15.11 -0.91
N VAL A 162 -9.76 15.75 -0.97
CA VAL A 162 -8.47 15.10 -0.71
C VAL A 162 -8.35 14.56 0.72
N SER A 163 -8.96 15.25 1.69
CA SER A 163 -8.93 14.83 3.10
C SER A 163 -9.68 13.52 3.29
N THR A 164 -10.87 13.40 2.72
CA THR A 164 -11.68 12.18 2.76
C THR A 164 -10.98 11.03 2.04
N ALA A 165 -10.38 11.29 0.87
CA ALA A 165 -9.60 10.30 0.14
C ALA A 165 -8.38 9.79 0.94
N SER A 166 -7.70 10.68 1.66
CA SER A 166 -6.58 10.33 2.54
C SER A 166 -7.04 9.50 3.74
N ALA A 167 -8.11 9.93 4.41
CA ALA A 167 -8.65 9.26 5.58
C ALA A 167 -9.18 7.83 5.28
N TYR A 168 -9.63 7.57 4.06
CA TYR A 168 -10.06 6.22 3.66
C TYR A 168 -8.99 5.16 3.87
N HIS A 169 -7.71 5.52 3.72
CA HIS A 169 -6.57 4.63 3.87
C HIS A 169 -5.97 4.63 5.29
N GLU A 170 -6.51 5.42 6.20
CA GLU A 170 -6.14 5.39 7.60
C GLU A 170 -6.75 4.15 8.26
N CYS A 171 -5.90 3.38 8.94
CA CYS A 171 -6.32 2.18 9.63
C CYS A 171 -6.78 2.51 11.04
N THR A 172 -7.95 2.05 11.41
CA THR A 172 -8.48 2.28 12.77
C THR A 172 -7.79 1.39 13.82
N THR A 173 -6.98 0.41 13.41
CA THR A 173 -6.28 -0.53 14.29
C THR A 173 -4.86 -0.81 13.84
N SER A 174 -3.92 -0.74 14.79
CA SER A 174 -2.48 -1.04 14.62
C SER A 174 -2.16 -2.54 14.82
N GLU A 175 -3.03 -3.45 14.43
CA GLU A 175 -2.79 -4.88 14.65
C GLU A 175 -2.36 -5.60 13.38
N THR A 176 -1.14 -6.13 13.40
CA THR A 176 -0.63 -7.01 12.36
C THR A 176 -1.15 -8.42 12.62
N ASP A 177 -2.14 -8.86 11.89
CA ASP A 177 -2.56 -10.25 11.91
C ASP A 177 -1.43 -11.15 11.37
N ARG A 178 -1.23 -12.29 12.02
CA ARG A 178 -0.19 -13.30 11.72
C ARG A 178 -0.28 -13.89 10.31
N ARG A 179 -1.24 -13.49 9.48
CA ARG A 179 -1.49 -13.96 8.11
C ARG A 179 -1.22 -12.92 7.02
N GLY A 180 -0.53 -11.82 7.34
CA GLY A 180 -0.06 -10.87 6.34
C GLY A 180 -0.97 -9.68 6.06
N THR A 181 -2.03 -9.47 6.83
CA THR A 181 -2.82 -8.24 6.81
C THR A 181 -2.03 -7.18 7.56
N SER A 182 -1.45 -6.24 6.83
CA SER A 182 -0.73 -5.11 7.40
C SER A 182 -1.63 -3.88 7.36
N CYS A 183 -2.10 -3.43 8.50
CA CYS A 183 -2.62 -2.09 8.64
C CYS A 183 -1.45 -1.11 8.62
N CYS A 184 -1.38 -0.23 7.63
CA CYS A 184 -0.42 0.88 7.65
C CYS A 184 -0.83 1.87 8.73
N GLY A 185 -0.22 1.79 9.90
CA GLY A 185 -0.30 2.85 10.91
C GLY A 185 0.39 4.09 10.37
N SER A 186 -0.30 5.22 10.34
CA SER A 186 0.33 6.53 10.22
C SER A 186 1.14 6.76 11.49
N ALA A 187 2.46 6.94 11.33
CA ALA A 187 3.26 7.51 12.40
C ALA A 187 3.04 9.03 12.42
N PRO A 188 3.02 9.67 13.62
CA PRO A 188 2.95 11.11 13.76
C PRO A 188 4.18 11.81 13.17
#